data_d7348f19536b500c05192d38bbf6baad
#
_entry.id   d7348f19536b500c05192d38bbf6baad
#
_cell.length_a   1.000
_cell.length_b   1.000
_cell.length_c   1.000
_cell.angle_alpha   90.00
_cell.angle_beta   90.00
_cell.angle_gamma   90.00
#
_symmetry.space_group_name_H-M   'P 1'
#
loop_
_entity.id
_entity.type
_entity.pdbx_description
1 polymer ?
#
loop_
_entity_poly.entity_id
_entity_poly.type
_entity_poly.pdbx_seq_one_letter_code
_entity_poly.pdbx_strand_id
1 'polypeptide(L)'
;KLIANVNPITKRIHSGYNQYGANSGRFTSSGAKKTSAKKVKNQFAINAQQIPRDKEFRECFVATPGYKLIICDFSQIELRLGAELIGIPQMIEAFKQGHDLHTVTASLIYKIPLEEVQKNQRQEGKTLNFALLYGMGFRKYKTYAAQSGKIISLSEAKVAHASFHSAYPRLRQWHRERSAMVEDGWTYVRTPLGRRRLLSYSDATMTACANTLIQ
;
A
#
# COMPACT_ATOMS: atom_id res chain seq x y z
N LYS A 1 24.20 11.83 1.93
CA LYS A 1 23.69 11.70 0.54
C LYS A 1 22.72 12.82 0.14
N LEU A 2 21.77 13.26 0.99
CA LEU A 2 20.83 14.34 0.64
C LEU A 2 21.54 15.66 0.35
N ILE A 3 22.49 16.06 1.18
CA ILE A 3 23.27 17.30 1.01
C ILE A 3 23.97 17.34 -0.34
N ALA A 4 24.55 16.22 -0.79
CA ALA A 4 25.23 16.13 -2.09
C ALA A 4 24.29 16.31 -3.30
N ASN A 5 22.97 16.25 -3.09
CA ASN A 5 21.95 16.46 -4.13
C ASN A 5 21.31 17.85 -4.06
N VAL A 6 21.76 18.72 -3.18
CA VAL A 6 21.33 20.12 -3.19
C VAL A 6 21.93 20.83 -4.39
N ASN A 7 21.09 21.39 -5.24
CA ASN A 7 21.55 22.15 -6.40
C ASN A 7 22.31 23.40 -5.94
N PRO A 8 23.56 23.61 -6.36
CA PRO A 8 24.38 24.72 -5.86
C PRO A 8 23.87 26.10 -6.26
N ILE A 9 23.08 26.20 -7.32
CA ILE A 9 22.49 27.46 -7.81
C ILE A 9 21.21 27.77 -7.07
N THR A 10 20.24 26.84 -7.09
CA THR A 10 18.91 27.05 -6.52
C THR A 10 18.86 26.82 -5.01
N LYS A 11 19.89 26.20 -4.42
CA LYS A 11 19.95 25.77 -3.02
C LYS A 11 18.80 24.82 -2.64
N ARG A 12 18.23 24.13 -3.62
CA ARG A 12 17.08 23.23 -3.47
C ARG A 12 17.38 21.82 -3.94
N ILE A 13 16.60 20.89 -3.44
CA ILE A 13 16.54 19.52 -3.95
C ILE A 13 15.43 19.46 -5.01
N HIS A 14 15.74 18.85 -6.14
CA HIS A 14 14.83 18.67 -7.25
C HIS A 14 14.54 17.18 -7.46
N SER A 15 13.26 16.83 -7.60
CA SER A 15 12.81 15.45 -7.89
C SER A 15 12.16 15.39 -9.26
N GLY A 16 12.46 14.34 -10.00
CA GLY A 16 11.73 14.03 -11.23
C GLY A 16 10.48 13.21 -10.88
N TYR A 17 9.33 13.56 -11.46
CA TYR A 17 8.09 12.79 -11.34
C TYR A 17 7.66 12.30 -12.71
N ASN A 18 7.19 11.05 -12.77
CA ASN A 18 6.66 10.43 -13.97
C ASN A 18 5.22 9.96 -13.67
N GLN A 19 4.27 10.46 -14.44
CA GLN A 19 2.84 10.12 -14.33
C GLN A 19 2.53 8.70 -14.82
N TYR A 20 3.33 8.17 -15.73
CA TYR A 20 3.13 6.87 -16.38
C TYR A 20 4.14 5.82 -15.90
N GLY A 21 4.83 6.07 -14.79
CA GLY A 21 5.93 5.22 -14.33
C GLY A 21 5.48 3.93 -13.62
N ALA A 22 4.22 3.81 -13.24
CA ALA A 22 3.68 2.64 -12.54
C ALA A 22 2.42 2.12 -13.23
N ASN A 23 2.30 0.80 -13.33
CA ASN A 23 1.11 0.14 -13.90
C ASN A 23 -0.17 0.41 -13.09
N SER A 24 -0.06 0.76 -11.81
CA SER A 24 -1.18 1.17 -10.97
C SER A 24 -1.72 2.57 -11.29
N GLY A 25 -1.00 3.38 -12.08
CA GLY A 25 -1.33 4.78 -12.35
C GLY A 25 -0.80 5.76 -11.28
N ARG A 26 -0.03 5.28 -10.31
CA ARG A 26 0.64 6.15 -9.34
C ARG A 26 1.79 6.91 -9.99
N PHE A 27 2.04 8.12 -9.53
CA PHE A 27 3.28 8.82 -9.85
C PHE A 27 4.48 8.03 -9.35
N THR A 28 5.53 7.98 -10.15
CA THR A 28 6.84 7.50 -9.70
C THR A 28 7.81 8.67 -9.62
N SER A 29 8.67 8.65 -8.61
CA SER A 29 9.76 9.62 -8.49
C SER A 29 11.09 8.94 -8.80
N SER A 30 11.95 9.63 -9.52
CA SER A 30 13.27 9.14 -9.87
C SER A 30 14.36 10.09 -9.42
N GLY A 31 15.45 9.52 -8.90
CA GLY A 31 16.70 10.22 -8.68
C GLY A 31 17.51 10.41 -9.98
N ALA A 32 18.74 10.86 -9.83
CA ALA A 32 19.67 11.00 -10.95
C ALA A 32 19.83 9.67 -11.70
N LYS A 33 19.51 9.66 -12.99
CA LYS A 33 19.72 8.49 -13.87
C LYS A 33 21.01 8.70 -14.68
N LYS A 34 21.91 7.73 -14.60
CA LYS A 34 23.00 7.60 -15.58
C LYS A 34 22.40 7.10 -16.88
N THR A 35 22.49 7.89 -17.95
CA THR A 35 22.19 7.40 -19.28
C THR A 35 23.45 6.76 -19.87
N SER A 36 23.28 5.79 -20.77
CA SER A 36 24.39 5.10 -21.46
C SER A 36 25.36 6.03 -22.21
N ALA A 37 24.96 7.27 -22.43
CA ALA A 37 25.76 8.31 -23.11
C ALA A 37 26.57 9.22 -22.16
N LYS A 38 26.92 8.78 -20.95
CA LYS A 38 27.68 9.56 -19.95
C LYS A 38 27.04 10.90 -19.50
N LYS A 39 25.89 11.31 -20.03
CA LYS A 39 25.19 12.51 -19.58
C LYS A 39 24.29 12.13 -18.40
N VAL A 40 24.64 12.62 -17.22
CA VAL A 40 23.78 12.51 -16.03
C VAL A 40 22.62 13.48 -16.22
N LYS A 41 21.44 12.96 -16.54
CA LYS A 41 20.24 13.77 -16.62
C LYS A 41 19.82 14.12 -15.20
N ASN A 42 19.95 15.38 -14.82
CA ASN A 42 19.63 15.91 -13.49
C ASN A 42 20.42 15.24 -12.35
N GLN A 43 21.71 15.51 -12.29
CA GLN A 43 22.64 14.93 -11.28
C GLN A 43 22.23 15.21 -9.81
N PHE A 44 21.43 16.23 -9.56
CA PHE A 44 20.95 16.61 -8.23
C PHE A 44 19.53 16.06 -7.92
N ALA A 45 18.98 15.22 -8.77
CA ALA A 45 17.66 14.64 -8.52
C ALA A 45 17.71 13.53 -7.46
N ILE A 46 16.72 13.53 -6.58
CA ILE A 46 16.48 12.45 -5.62
C ILE A 46 15.13 11.78 -5.91
N ASN A 47 14.98 10.54 -5.45
CA ASN A 47 13.65 9.93 -5.39
C ASN A 47 12.94 10.40 -4.11
N ALA A 48 12.02 11.35 -4.26
CA ALA A 48 11.29 11.92 -3.13
C ALA A 48 10.41 10.90 -2.38
N GLN A 49 9.99 9.81 -3.06
CA GLN A 49 9.19 8.74 -2.45
C GLN A 49 10.00 7.82 -1.53
N GLN A 50 11.33 7.92 -1.57
CA GLN A 50 12.25 7.13 -0.75
C GLN A 50 12.91 7.93 0.38
N ILE A 51 12.43 9.14 0.67
CA ILE A 51 12.89 9.92 1.81
C ILE A 51 12.53 9.16 3.09
N PRO A 52 13.49 8.95 4.02
CA PRO A 52 13.22 8.28 5.29
C PRO A 52 12.08 8.95 6.06
N ARG A 53 11.37 8.15 6.86
CA ARG A 53 10.23 8.63 7.65
C ARG A 53 10.64 9.26 8.98
N ASP A 54 11.90 9.12 9.34
CA ASP A 54 12.44 9.65 10.58
C ASP A 54 12.25 11.17 10.65
N LYS A 55 11.89 11.64 11.82
CA LYS A 55 11.57 13.05 12.08
C LYS A 55 12.72 13.97 11.70
N GLU A 56 13.94 13.62 12.08
CA GLU A 56 15.17 14.37 11.80
C GLU A 56 15.39 14.61 10.30
N PHE A 57 15.14 13.58 9.46
CA PHE A 57 15.24 13.73 8.00
C PHE A 57 14.15 14.65 7.44
N ARG A 58 12.94 14.57 7.97
CA ARG A 58 11.81 15.36 7.47
C ARG A 58 11.90 16.82 7.87
N GLU A 59 12.42 17.11 9.03
CA GLU A 59 12.66 18.48 9.52
C GLU A 59 13.69 19.25 8.67
N CYS A 60 14.55 18.55 7.92
CA CYS A 60 15.46 19.18 6.96
C CYS A 60 14.74 19.81 5.74
N PHE A 61 13.50 19.44 5.48
CA PHE A 61 12.71 19.99 4.38
C PHE A 61 11.87 21.15 4.87
N VAL A 62 12.27 22.34 4.51
CA VAL A 62 11.62 23.58 4.96
C VAL A 62 10.97 24.31 3.78
N ALA A 63 9.92 25.05 4.07
CA ALA A 63 9.33 25.95 3.08
C ALA A 63 10.25 27.13 2.79
N THR A 64 10.10 27.73 1.61
CA THR A 64 10.72 29.03 1.30
C THR A 64 10.23 30.08 2.29
N PRO A 65 11.06 31.05 2.71
CA PRO A 65 10.61 32.17 3.52
C PRO A 65 9.33 32.82 2.96
N GLY A 66 8.34 33.03 3.81
CA GLY A 66 7.02 33.52 3.42
C GLY A 66 6.02 32.47 2.95
N TYR A 67 6.42 31.19 2.84
CA TYR A 67 5.56 30.07 2.45
C TYR A 67 5.45 29.02 3.55
N LYS A 68 4.44 28.16 3.45
CA LYS A 68 4.23 27.00 4.33
C LYS A 68 4.15 25.73 3.52
N LEU A 69 4.65 24.62 4.07
CA LEU A 69 4.39 23.28 3.54
C LEU A 69 3.03 22.80 4.05
N ILE A 70 2.13 22.50 3.14
CA ILE A 70 0.84 21.86 3.46
C ILE A 70 0.99 20.38 3.10
N ILE A 71 0.79 19.49 4.08
CA ILE A 71 0.91 18.05 3.92
C ILE A 71 -0.46 17.45 4.20
N CYS A 72 -1.07 16.83 3.18
CA CYS A 72 -2.35 16.17 3.27
C CYS A 72 -2.19 14.70 2.85
N ASP A 73 -2.82 13.79 3.59
CA ASP A 73 -2.89 12.38 3.26
C ASP A 73 -4.32 11.86 3.51
N PHE A 74 -4.79 10.97 2.64
CA PHE A 74 -6.09 10.34 2.84
C PHE A 74 -5.98 9.24 3.90
N SER A 75 -6.83 9.31 4.90
CA SER A 75 -6.88 8.29 5.96
C SER A 75 -7.36 6.94 5.39
N GLN A 76 -6.45 5.98 5.32
CA GLN A 76 -6.72 4.58 4.96
C GLN A 76 -7.46 4.42 3.61
N ILE A 77 -7.16 5.25 2.61
CA ILE A 77 -7.92 5.31 1.35
C ILE A 77 -8.03 3.96 0.64
N GLU A 78 -6.96 3.17 0.62
CA GLU A 78 -6.97 1.85 -0.03
C GLU A 78 -7.93 0.88 0.66
N LEU A 79 -7.99 0.90 1.98
CA LEU A 79 -8.91 0.06 2.76
C LEU A 79 -10.36 0.51 2.60
N ARG A 80 -10.61 1.83 2.53
CA ARG A 80 -11.94 2.39 2.28
C ARG A 80 -12.44 2.02 0.88
N LEU A 81 -11.61 2.23 -0.14
CA LEU A 81 -11.94 1.85 -1.51
C LEU A 81 -12.12 0.34 -1.65
N GLY A 82 -11.23 -0.45 -1.05
CA GLY A 82 -11.36 -1.91 -1.06
C GLY A 82 -12.64 -2.37 -0.38
N ALA A 83 -13.00 -1.81 0.77
CA ALA A 83 -14.23 -2.12 1.48
C ALA A 83 -15.47 -1.88 0.61
N GLU A 84 -15.54 -0.71 -0.03
CA GLU A 84 -16.67 -0.29 -0.88
C GLU A 84 -16.73 -1.09 -2.18
N LEU A 85 -15.64 -1.18 -2.93
CA LEU A 85 -15.59 -1.87 -4.24
C LEU A 85 -15.84 -3.37 -4.14
N ILE A 86 -15.42 -3.99 -3.05
CA ILE A 86 -15.61 -5.42 -2.81
C ILE A 86 -16.97 -5.69 -2.14
N GLY A 87 -17.51 -4.68 -1.45
CA GLY A 87 -18.73 -4.78 -0.66
C GLY A 87 -18.51 -5.60 0.61
N ILE A 88 -17.53 -5.19 1.46
CA ILE A 88 -17.21 -5.86 2.73
C ILE A 88 -18.01 -5.18 3.87
N PRO A 89 -19.13 -5.76 4.34
CA PRO A 89 -20.03 -5.05 5.25
C PRO A 89 -19.37 -4.63 6.55
N GLN A 90 -18.53 -5.48 7.12
CA GLN A 90 -17.85 -5.24 8.41
C GLN A 90 -16.88 -4.05 8.33
N MET A 91 -16.17 -3.91 7.19
CA MET A 91 -15.26 -2.77 6.98
C MET A 91 -16.03 -1.48 6.70
N ILE A 92 -17.08 -1.56 5.88
CA ILE A 92 -17.93 -0.41 5.55
C ILE A 92 -18.56 0.14 6.82
N GLU A 93 -19.13 -0.73 7.66
CA GLU A 93 -19.76 -0.33 8.92
C GLU A 93 -18.74 0.28 9.89
N ALA A 94 -17.56 -0.32 10.04
CA ALA A 94 -16.49 0.23 10.86
C ALA A 94 -16.11 1.66 10.43
N PHE A 95 -16.02 1.92 9.13
CA PHE A 95 -15.71 3.25 8.61
C PHE A 95 -16.87 4.26 8.82
N LYS A 96 -18.13 3.83 8.69
CA LYS A 96 -19.32 4.67 8.95
C LYS A 96 -19.39 5.11 10.41
N GLN A 97 -19.05 4.22 11.32
CA GLN A 97 -19.00 4.49 12.75
C GLN A 97 -17.75 5.27 13.19
N GLY A 98 -16.83 5.55 12.28
CA GLY A 98 -15.58 6.25 12.59
C GLY A 98 -14.56 5.42 13.36
N HIS A 99 -14.73 4.10 13.41
CA HIS A 99 -13.80 3.20 14.08
C HIS A 99 -12.49 3.04 13.30
N ASP A 100 -11.40 2.84 14.02
CA ASP A 100 -10.12 2.43 13.42
C ASP A 100 -10.21 0.99 12.94
N LEU A 101 -10.17 0.80 11.61
CA LEU A 101 -10.32 -0.53 11.02
C LEU A 101 -9.26 -1.54 11.50
N HIS A 102 -8.08 -1.08 11.87
CA HIS A 102 -7.03 -1.98 12.38
C HIS A 102 -7.39 -2.54 13.75
N THR A 103 -8.03 -1.74 14.59
CA THR A 103 -8.58 -2.16 15.89
C THR A 103 -9.75 -3.11 15.69
N VAL A 104 -10.69 -2.78 14.77
CA VAL A 104 -11.82 -3.66 14.43
C VAL A 104 -11.33 -5.03 13.95
N THR A 105 -10.34 -5.05 13.05
CA THR A 105 -9.76 -6.30 12.56
C THR A 105 -9.13 -7.12 13.68
N ALA A 106 -8.39 -6.48 14.58
CA ALA A 106 -7.81 -7.15 15.73
C ALA A 106 -8.89 -7.73 16.66
N SER A 107 -9.91 -6.94 16.99
CA SER A 107 -11.07 -7.39 17.79
C SER A 107 -11.71 -8.65 17.19
N LEU A 108 -11.97 -8.66 15.89
CA LEU A 108 -12.58 -9.82 15.21
C LEU A 108 -11.66 -11.06 15.20
N ILE A 109 -10.36 -10.89 15.03
CA ILE A 109 -9.39 -12.00 14.99
C ILE A 109 -9.17 -12.60 16.36
N TYR A 110 -9.00 -11.74 17.37
CA TYR A 110 -8.76 -12.16 18.76
C TYR A 110 -10.04 -12.46 19.54
N LYS A 111 -11.20 -12.11 18.96
CA LYS A 111 -12.53 -12.27 19.59
C LYS A 111 -12.62 -11.57 20.94
N ILE A 112 -12.17 -10.33 20.99
CA ILE A 112 -12.19 -9.46 22.18
C ILE A 112 -12.92 -8.15 21.84
N PRO A 113 -13.51 -7.45 22.83
CA PRO A 113 -14.08 -6.12 22.64
C PRO A 113 -13.08 -5.11 22.06
N LEU A 114 -13.57 -4.09 21.34
CA LEU A 114 -12.73 -3.06 20.72
C LEU A 114 -11.84 -2.33 21.75
N GLU A 115 -12.40 -2.10 22.92
CA GLU A 115 -11.78 -1.36 24.03
C GLU A 115 -10.63 -2.14 24.67
N GLU A 116 -10.62 -3.46 24.52
CA GLU A 116 -9.60 -4.36 25.07
C GLU A 116 -8.43 -4.60 24.11
N VAL A 117 -8.53 -4.11 22.87
CA VAL A 117 -7.50 -4.31 21.84
C VAL A 117 -6.21 -3.58 22.23
N GLN A 118 -5.17 -4.34 22.48
CA GLN A 118 -3.84 -3.83 22.79
C GLN A 118 -3.12 -3.28 21.54
N LYS A 119 -2.16 -2.38 21.76
CA LYS A 119 -1.39 -1.72 20.69
C LYS A 119 -0.68 -2.71 19.75
N ASN A 120 -0.15 -3.81 20.28
CA ASN A 120 0.49 -4.87 19.52
C ASN A 120 -0.51 -5.65 18.65
N GLN A 121 -1.71 -5.93 19.17
CA GLN A 121 -2.79 -6.59 18.43
C GLN A 121 -3.32 -5.69 17.32
N ARG A 122 -3.51 -4.39 17.60
CA ARG A 122 -3.85 -3.39 16.59
C ARG A 122 -2.80 -3.34 15.46
N GLN A 123 -1.50 -3.40 15.80
CA GLN A 123 -0.42 -3.42 14.81
C GLN A 123 -0.47 -4.69 13.95
N GLU A 124 -0.86 -5.83 14.52
CA GLU A 124 -1.09 -7.04 13.76
C GLU A 124 -2.30 -6.91 12.82
N GLY A 125 -3.42 -6.39 13.30
CA GLY A 125 -4.59 -6.07 12.48
C GLY A 125 -4.22 -5.17 11.30
N LYS A 126 -3.36 -4.17 11.53
CA LYS A 126 -2.82 -3.31 10.45
C LYS A 126 -2.03 -4.10 9.42
N THR A 127 -1.13 -4.96 9.88
CA THR A 127 -0.29 -5.78 9.00
C THR A 127 -1.14 -6.75 8.16
N LEU A 128 -2.15 -7.37 8.78
CA LEU A 128 -3.10 -8.26 8.11
C LEU A 128 -3.96 -7.52 7.07
N ASN A 129 -4.51 -6.37 7.43
CA ASN A 129 -5.32 -5.57 6.52
C ASN A 129 -4.56 -5.24 5.23
N PHE A 130 -3.33 -4.74 5.31
CA PHE A 130 -2.54 -4.41 4.13
C PHE A 130 -2.06 -5.63 3.35
N ALA A 131 -1.69 -6.71 4.04
CA ALA A 131 -1.24 -7.93 3.37
C ALA A 131 -2.38 -8.64 2.64
N LEU A 132 -3.51 -8.81 3.32
CA LEU A 132 -4.57 -9.71 2.85
C LEU A 132 -5.63 -9.03 2.00
N LEU A 133 -5.75 -7.71 2.04
CA LEU A 133 -6.59 -6.97 1.09
C LEU A 133 -6.22 -7.32 -0.36
N TYR A 134 -4.92 -7.44 -0.63
CA TYR A 134 -4.38 -7.78 -1.95
C TYR A 134 -4.14 -9.28 -2.15
N GLY A 135 -4.66 -10.13 -1.26
CA GLY A 135 -4.63 -11.58 -1.40
C GLY A 135 -3.27 -12.21 -1.16
N MET A 136 -2.46 -11.65 -0.28
CA MET A 136 -1.20 -12.26 0.13
C MET A 136 -1.45 -13.60 0.82
N GLY A 137 -0.82 -14.69 0.32
CA GLY A 137 -0.88 -15.99 0.97
C GLY A 137 -0.10 -16.04 2.30
N PHE A 138 -0.45 -16.98 3.18
CA PHE A 138 0.11 -17.07 4.53
C PHE A 138 1.65 -17.23 4.57
N ARG A 139 2.27 -17.88 3.58
CA ARG A 139 3.74 -17.99 3.50
C ARG A 139 4.41 -16.63 3.29
N LYS A 140 3.89 -15.81 2.36
CA LYS A 140 4.37 -14.43 2.14
C LYS A 140 4.03 -13.53 3.33
N TYR A 141 2.86 -13.71 3.94
CA TYR A 141 2.48 -12.99 5.16
C TYR A 141 3.48 -13.20 6.30
N LYS A 142 3.97 -14.42 6.53
CA LYS A 142 5.04 -14.68 7.51
C LYS A 142 6.26 -13.78 7.28
N THR A 143 6.75 -13.70 6.04
CA THR A 143 7.90 -12.85 5.68
C THR A 143 7.58 -11.36 5.87
N TYR A 144 6.38 -10.95 5.46
CA TYR A 144 5.92 -9.57 5.60
C TYR A 144 5.77 -9.15 7.08
N ALA A 145 5.25 -10.03 7.94
CA ALA A 145 5.16 -9.81 9.38
C ALA A 145 6.56 -9.61 10.01
N ALA A 146 7.55 -10.41 9.60
CA ALA A 146 8.94 -10.27 10.06
C ALA A 146 9.54 -8.90 9.69
N GLN A 147 9.26 -8.40 8.48
CA GLN A 147 9.68 -7.05 8.06
C GLN A 147 9.02 -5.93 8.90
N SER A 148 7.85 -6.22 9.46
CA SER A 148 7.12 -5.31 10.38
C SER A 148 7.54 -5.50 11.85
N GLY A 149 8.60 -6.27 12.10
CA GLY A 149 9.14 -6.53 13.45
C GLY A 149 8.47 -7.69 14.21
N LYS A 150 7.57 -8.46 13.56
CA LYS A 150 6.88 -9.60 14.19
C LYS A 150 7.36 -10.92 13.60
N ILE A 151 8.14 -11.68 14.35
CA ILE A 151 8.57 -13.03 13.98
C ILE A 151 7.49 -14.02 14.39
N ILE A 152 6.93 -14.73 13.43
CA ILE A 152 5.89 -15.76 13.63
C ILE A 152 6.26 -17.06 12.93
N SER A 153 5.77 -18.17 13.46
CA SER A 153 5.87 -19.49 12.84
C SER A 153 4.96 -19.60 11.60
N LEU A 154 5.16 -20.62 10.80
CA LEU A 154 4.29 -20.88 9.64
C LEU A 154 2.87 -21.26 10.05
N SER A 155 2.72 -21.97 11.18
CA SER A 155 1.43 -22.34 11.76
C SER A 155 0.66 -21.11 12.23
N GLU A 156 1.31 -20.21 12.95
CA GLU A 156 0.68 -18.93 13.38
C GLU A 156 0.27 -18.07 12.18
N ALA A 157 1.12 -17.97 11.15
CA ALA A 157 0.76 -17.26 9.93
C ALA A 157 -0.46 -17.87 9.23
N LYS A 158 -0.58 -19.21 9.22
CA LYS A 158 -1.73 -19.92 8.66
C LYS A 158 -3.01 -19.66 9.46
N VAL A 159 -2.92 -19.67 10.79
CA VAL A 159 -4.04 -19.37 11.69
C VAL A 159 -4.49 -17.93 11.52
N ALA A 160 -3.59 -16.96 11.57
CA ALA A 160 -3.92 -15.54 11.40
C ALA A 160 -4.58 -15.27 10.03
N HIS A 161 -4.04 -15.88 8.96
CA HIS A 161 -4.62 -15.79 7.62
C HIS A 161 -6.05 -16.37 7.56
N ALA A 162 -6.29 -17.52 8.18
CA ALA A 162 -7.60 -18.15 8.23
C ALA A 162 -8.59 -17.32 9.05
N SER A 163 -8.18 -16.82 10.21
CA SER A 163 -9.00 -15.96 11.08
C SER A 163 -9.41 -14.66 10.37
N PHE A 164 -8.49 -14.04 9.65
CA PHE A 164 -8.79 -12.85 8.85
C PHE A 164 -9.85 -13.11 7.78
N HIS A 165 -9.72 -14.21 7.03
CA HIS A 165 -10.71 -14.57 6.01
C HIS A 165 -12.04 -15.03 6.59
N SER A 166 -12.06 -15.52 7.84
CA SER A 166 -13.30 -15.79 8.58
C SER A 166 -13.98 -14.50 9.02
N ALA A 167 -13.21 -13.49 9.42
CA ALA A 167 -13.73 -12.17 9.77
C ALA A 167 -14.27 -11.42 8.53
N TYR A 168 -13.69 -11.65 7.36
CA TYR A 168 -14.07 -10.99 6.11
C TYR A 168 -14.39 -11.98 4.99
N PRO A 169 -15.49 -12.75 5.09
CA PRO A 169 -15.84 -13.81 4.14
C PRO A 169 -16.06 -13.29 2.71
N ARG A 170 -16.62 -12.06 2.56
CA ARG A 170 -16.82 -11.43 1.26
C ARG A 170 -15.51 -11.15 0.54
N LEU A 171 -14.47 -10.73 1.26
CA LEU A 171 -13.14 -10.55 0.69
C LEU A 171 -12.58 -11.87 0.14
N ARG A 172 -12.73 -12.96 0.90
CA ARG A 172 -12.29 -14.29 0.46
C ARG A 172 -13.01 -14.74 -0.80
N GLN A 173 -14.32 -14.52 -0.86
CA GLN A 173 -15.12 -14.83 -2.04
C GLN A 173 -14.66 -14.01 -3.25
N TRP A 174 -14.46 -12.70 -3.08
CA TRP A 174 -13.99 -11.81 -4.14
C TRP A 174 -12.61 -12.22 -4.68
N HIS A 175 -11.68 -12.64 -3.82
CA HIS A 175 -10.38 -13.16 -4.27
C HIS A 175 -10.55 -14.40 -5.16
N ARG A 176 -11.45 -15.31 -4.82
CA ARG A 176 -11.76 -16.49 -5.64
C ARG A 176 -12.35 -16.11 -6.99
N GLU A 177 -13.31 -15.16 -7.01
CA GLU A 177 -13.91 -14.64 -8.23
C GLU A 177 -12.83 -14.04 -9.15
N ARG A 178 -11.89 -13.27 -8.59
CA ARG A 178 -10.78 -12.68 -9.38
C ARG A 178 -9.79 -13.73 -9.86
N SER A 179 -9.49 -14.75 -9.07
CA SER A 179 -8.64 -15.87 -9.50
C SER A 179 -9.26 -16.62 -10.67
N ALA A 180 -10.54 -16.98 -10.57
CA ALA A 180 -11.26 -17.64 -11.66
C ALA A 180 -11.26 -16.82 -12.95
N MET A 181 -11.51 -15.50 -12.88
CA MET A 181 -11.42 -14.63 -14.06
C MET A 181 -10.05 -14.65 -14.73
N VAL A 182 -8.97 -14.72 -13.95
CA VAL A 182 -7.60 -14.82 -14.49
C VAL A 182 -7.38 -16.18 -15.15
N GLU A 183 -7.85 -17.27 -14.53
CA GLU A 183 -7.78 -18.62 -15.06
C GLU A 183 -8.58 -18.79 -16.36
N ASP A 184 -9.72 -18.08 -16.47
CA ASP A 184 -10.55 -18.01 -17.70
C ASP A 184 -9.94 -17.15 -18.82
N GLY A 185 -8.71 -16.65 -18.64
CA GLY A 185 -7.96 -15.93 -19.66
C GLY A 185 -8.28 -14.43 -19.79
N TRP A 186 -8.74 -13.80 -18.74
CA TRP A 186 -8.94 -12.34 -18.74
C TRP A 186 -7.63 -11.59 -18.99
N THR A 187 -7.65 -10.75 -20.03
CA THR A 187 -6.46 -10.03 -20.52
C THR A 187 -6.39 -8.58 -20.05
N TYR A 188 -7.41 -8.08 -19.37
CA TYR A 188 -7.39 -6.72 -18.84
C TYR A 188 -8.28 -6.56 -17.59
N VAL A 189 -7.99 -5.54 -16.81
CA VAL A 189 -8.82 -5.06 -15.69
C VAL A 189 -9.23 -3.62 -15.96
N ARG A 190 -10.48 -3.28 -15.69
CA ARG A 190 -11.00 -1.92 -15.77
C ARG A 190 -11.30 -1.38 -14.39
N THR A 191 -10.79 -0.19 -14.08
CA THR A 191 -11.13 0.52 -12.84
C THR A 191 -12.55 1.11 -12.92
N PRO A 192 -13.19 1.44 -11.79
CA PRO A 192 -14.50 2.13 -11.79
C PRO A 192 -14.53 3.42 -12.61
N LEU A 193 -13.41 4.15 -12.67
CA LEU A 193 -13.26 5.36 -13.49
C LEU A 193 -12.93 5.08 -14.96
N GLY A 194 -12.98 3.82 -15.39
CA GLY A 194 -12.85 3.43 -16.79
C GLY A 194 -11.42 3.17 -17.28
N ARG A 195 -10.37 3.41 -16.44
CA ARG A 195 -9.01 3.10 -16.84
C ARG A 195 -8.83 1.59 -17.05
N ARG A 196 -8.25 1.21 -18.18
CA ARG A 196 -7.93 -0.19 -18.51
C ARG A 196 -6.45 -0.47 -18.24
N ARG A 197 -6.16 -1.57 -17.58
CA ARG A 197 -4.83 -2.15 -17.49
C ARG A 197 -4.83 -3.48 -18.22
N LEU A 198 -4.01 -3.58 -19.24
CA LEU A 198 -3.75 -4.86 -19.90
C LEU A 198 -2.91 -5.73 -18.95
N LEU A 199 -3.27 -7.00 -18.88
CA LEU A 199 -2.52 -8.02 -18.15
C LEU A 199 -1.81 -8.88 -19.17
N SER A 200 -0.48 -8.88 -19.17
CA SER A 200 0.28 -9.87 -19.92
C SER A 200 0.10 -11.24 -19.28
N TYR A 201 0.35 -12.31 -20.03
CA TYR A 201 0.21 -13.69 -19.54
C TYR A 201 0.99 -13.91 -18.23
N SER A 202 2.18 -13.33 -18.10
CA SER A 202 3.02 -13.41 -16.90
C SER A 202 2.51 -12.57 -15.73
N ASP A 203 1.76 -11.48 -16.01
CA ASP A 203 1.26 -10.52 -15.00
C ASP A 203 -0.21 -10.77 -14.63
N ALA A 204 -0.88 -11.69 -15.30
CA ALA A 204 -2.27 -12.03 -15.04
C ALA A 204 -2.37 -12.82 -13.72
N THR A 205 -2.49 -12.09 -12.62
CA THR A 205 -2.65 -12.63 -11.27
C THR A 205 -3.80 -11.94 -10.55
N MET A 206 -4.43 -12.64 -9.62
CA MET A 206 -5.45 -12.07 -8.74
C MET A 206 -4.95 -10.81 -8.04
N THR A 207 -3.70 -10.81 -7.57
CA THR A 207 -3.05 -9.65 -6.92
C THR A 207 -2.94 -8.47 -7.87
N ALA A 208 -2.62 -8.68 -9.16
CA ALA A 208 -2.56 -7.61 -10.15
C ALA A 208 -3.94 -7.02 -10.42
N CYS A 209 -4.98 -7.85 -10.45
CA CYS A 209 -6.38 -7.41 -10.53
C CYS A 209 -6.76 -6.55 -9.33
N ALA A 210 -6.50 -7.03 -8.11
CA ALA A 210 -6.80 -6.33 -6.87
C ALA A 210 -6.09 -4.97 -6.79
N ASN A 211 -4.79 -4.94 -7.08
CA ASN A 211 -4.00 -3.70 -7.10
C ASN A 211 -4.54 -2.69 -8.11
N THR A 212 -4.95 -3.15 -9.29
CA THR A 212 -5.46 -2.25 -10.34
C THR A 212 -6.77 -1.59 -9.94
N LEU A 213 -7.62 -2.30 -9.21
CA LEU A 213 -8.94 -1.80 -8.82
C LEU A 213 -8.87 -0.83 -7.63
N ILE A 214 -7.94 -1.07 -6.70
CA ILE A 214 -7.88 -0.34 -5.42
C ILE A 214 -6.87 0.82 -5.48
N GLN A 215 -5.78 0.69 -6.22
CA GLN A 215 -4.73 1.71 -6.36
C GLN A 215 -4.97 2.63 -7.57
#